data_ea3fcf0dbe0dcf86b0c546e7964e0f4d
#
_entry.id   ea3fcf0dbe0dcf86b0c546e7964e0f4d
#
_cell.length_a   1.000
_cell.length_b   1.000
_cell.length_c   1.000
_cell.angle_alpha   90.00
_cell.angle_beta   90.00
_cell.angle_gamma   90.00
#
_symmetry.space_group_name_H-M   'P 1'
#
loop_
_entity.id
_entity.type
_entity.pdbx_description
1 polymer ?
#
loop_
_entity_poly.entity_id
_entity_poly.type
_entity_poly.pdbx_seq_one_letter_code
_entity_poly.pdbx_strand_id
1 'polypeptide(L)'
;AVTNIIRNVSGILFMVLMAFASTCGSLVSNLIGAGEKDCVAGTIRQHIRLGYMFVLPLALLFSLFPKLILGIYTDMQDAAVHSLWVMCSTYLFLVPANVYFQAVSGTGNTRTALVMELITLVIYVAYISYIILYLRLDVALCWTSEMVYSTFILILCWNYIKRGRWQEKRI
;
A
#
# COMPACT_ATOMS: atom_id res chain seq x y z
N ALA A 1 -2.48 5.91 -22.81
CA ALA A 1 -1.48 6.95 -22.49
C ALA A 1 -1.61 7.41 -21.02
N VAL A 2 -2.76 7.93 -20.58
CA VAL A 2 -3.01 8.44 -19.22
C VAL A 2 -2.60 7.45 -18.13
N THR A 3 -3.02 6.18 -18.23
CA THR A 3 -2.72 5.13 -17.24
C THR A 3 -1.22 4.91 -17.06
N ASN A 4 -0.43 5.02 -18.13
CA ASN A 4 1.02 4.85 -18.04
C ASN A 4 1.71 5.98 -17.28
N ILE A 5 1.24 7.22 -17.46
CA ILE A 5 1.76 8.39 -16.76
C ILE A 5 1.44 8.27 -15.26
N ILE A 6 0.19 7.98 -14.93
CA ILE A 6 -0.24 7.77 -13.54
C ILE A 6 0.56 6.64 -12.90
N ARG A 7 0.79 5.54 -13.60
CA ARG A 7 1.60 4.43 -13.11
C ARG A 7 3.05 4.83 -12.83
N ASN A 8 3.66 5.67 -13.67
CA ASN A 8 5.02 6.16 -13.44
C ASN A 8 5.11 7.05 -12.20
N VAL A 9 4.15 7.97 -12.03
CA VAL A 9 4.05 8.81 -10.83
C VAL A 9 3.82 7.95 -9.58
N SER A 10 2.91 6.99 -9.66
CA SER A 10 2.65 6.02 -8.60
C SER A 10 3.90 5.22 -8.25
N GLY A 11 4.70 4.85 -9.25
CA GLY A 11 5.96 4.13 -9.04
C GLY A 11 6.94 4.88 -8.14
N ILE A 12 7.05 6.20 -8.29
CA ILE A 12 7.93 7.03 -7.44
C ILE A 12 7.44 6.99 -5.99
N LEU A 13 6.14 7.21 -5.76
CA LEU A 13 5.54 7.16 -4.43
C LEU A 13 5.70 5.77 -3.81
N PHE A 14 5.51 4.72 -4.60
CA PHE A 14 5.64 3.34 -4.17
C PHE A 14 7.08 2.99 -3.76
N MET A 15 8.09 3.48 -4.49
CA MET A 15 9.50 3.27 -4.13
C MET A 15 9.82 3.86 -2.75
N VAL A 16 9.35 5.08 -2.47
CA VAL A 16 9.51 5.72 -1.16
C VAL A 16 8.81 4.91 -0.08
N LEU A 17 7.57 4.49 -0.32
CA LEU A 17 6.80 3.67 0.60
C LEU A 17 7.50 2.34 0.91
N MET A 18 7.99 1.66 -0.11
CA MET A 18 8.65 0.36 0.03
C MET A 18 9.95 0.44 0.82
N ALA A 19 10.67 1.54 0.74
CA ALA A 19 11.86 1.76 1.55
C ALA A 19 11.52 1.72 3.05
N PHE A 20 10.46 2.41 3.49
CA PHE A 20 10.02 2.38 4.88
C PHE A 20 9.40 1.03 5.27
N ALA A 21 8.58 0.45 4.41
CA ALA A 21 7.91 -0.81 4.69
C ALA A 21 8.91 -1.98 4.83
N SER A 22 9.87 -2.11 3.92
CA SER A 22 10.90 -3.16 3.97
C SER A 22 11.83 -3.00 5.18
N THR A 23 12.17 -1.76 5.54
CA THR A 23 12.94 -1.48 6.76
C THR A 23 12.17 -1.91 8.00
N CYS A 24 10.86 -1.67 8.06
CA CYS A 24 9.99 -2.14 9.13
C CYS A 24 10.03 -3.67 9.24
N GLY A 25 9.92 -4.38 8.14
CA GLY A 25 10.00 -5.85 8.12
C GLY A 25 11.33 -6.38 8.68
N SER A 26 12.44 -5.77 8.29
CA SER A 26 13.77 -6.12 8.79
C SER A 26 13.92 -5.87 10.29
N LEU A 27 13.44 -4.71 10.77
CA LEU A 27 13.47 -4.38 12.20
C LEU A 27 12.59 -5.30 13.02
N VAL A 28 11.41 -5.66 12.54
CA VAL A 28 10.52 -6.63 13.20
C VAL A 28 11.22 -7.98 13.33
N SER A 29 11.87 -8.46 12.28
CA SER A 29 12.64 -9.70 12.32
C SER A 29 13.76 -9.66 13.36
N ASN A 30 14.50 -8.55 13.43
CA ASN A 30 15.58 -8.38 14.42
C ASN A 30 15.04 -8.33 15.86
N LEU A 31 13.93 -7.63 16.11
CA LEU A 31 13.29 -7.55 17.42
C LEU A 31 12.82 -8.94 17.91
N ILE A 32 12.25 -9.72 17.01
CA ILE A 32 11.84 -11.10 17.33
C ILE A 32 13.06 -11.97 17.66
N GLY A 33 14.13 -11.85 16.87
CA GLY A 33 15.40 -12.56 17.12
C GLY A 33 16.06 -12.17 18.45
N ALA A 34 15.93 -10.91 18.85
CA ALA A 34 16.41 -10.40 20.14
C ALA A 34 15.47 -10.74 21.33
N GLY A 35 14.30 -11.31 21.08
CA GLY A 35 13.31 -11.62 22.12
C GLY A 35 12.44 -10.43 22.54
N GLU A 36 12.60 -9.27 21.90
CA GLU A 36 11.86 -8.02 22.20
C GLU A 36 10.54 -7.92 21.45
N LYS A 37 9.69 -8.93 21.60
CA LYS A 37 8.42 -9.04 20.86
C LYS A 37 7.43 -7.92 21.16
N ASP A 38 7.47 -7.36 22.36
CA ASP A 38 6.59 -6.27 22.79
C ASP A 38 6.85 -4.95 22.04
N CYS A 39 8.06 -4.76 21.51
CA CYS A 39 8.44 -3.59 20.75
C CYS A 39 7.93 -3.59 19.30
N VAL A 40 7.47 -4.72 18.79
CA VAL A 40 7.04 -4.87 17.39
C VAL A 40 5.88 -3.93 17.03
N ALA A 41 4.86 -3.84 17.87
CA ALA A 41 3.70 -2.96 17.63
C ALA A 41 4.10 -1.48 17.59
N GLY A 42 5.01 -1.05 18.46
CA GLY A 42 5.57 0.30 18.46
C GLY A 42 6.38 0.62 17.19
N THR A 43 7.18 -0.32 16.74
CA THR A 43 7.99 -0.21 15.52
C THR A 43 7.10 -0.07 14.28
N ILE A 44 6.05 -0.88 14.17
CA ILE A 44 5.07 -0.77 13.07
C ILE A 44 4.44 0.62 13.05
N ARG A 45 3.99 1.12 14.22
CA ARG A 45 3.36 2.44 14.34
C ARG A 45 4.32 3.57 13.94
N GLN A 46 5.58 3.49 14.34
CA GLN A 46 6.59 4.46 13.95
C GLN A 46 6.81 4.49 12.43
N HIS A 47 6.91 3.33 11.78
CA HIS A 47 7.11 3.26 10.33
C HIS A 47 5.89 3.73 9.55
N ILE A 48 4.67 3.52 10.05
CA ILE A 48 3.46 4.10 9.47
C ILE A 48 3.52 5.63 9.55
N ARG A 49 3.90 6.20 10.69
CA ARG A 49 4.04 7.66 10.83
C ARG A 49 5.10 8.23 9.90
N LEU A 50 6.26 7.57 9.80
CA LEU A 50 7.33 7.98 8.88
C LEU A 50 6.88 7.87 7.43
N GLY A 51 6.21 6.78 7.06
CA GLY A 51 5.63 6.61 5.73
C GLY A 51 4.66 7.72 5.36
N TYR A 52 3.75 8.08 6.26
CA TYR A 52 2.85 9.23 6.05
C TYR A 52 3.59 10.55 5.98
N MET A 53 4.60 10.76 6.80
CA MET A 53 5.36 12.02 6.82
C MET A 53 6.12 12.28 5.52
N PHE A 54 6.51 11.24 4.79
CA PHE A 54 7.23 11.37 3.51
C PHE A 54 6.32 11.19 2.30
N VAL A 55 5.42 10.22 2.32
CA VAL A 55 4.57 9.88 1.17
C VAL A 55 3.44 10.90 1.00
N LEU A 56 2.78 11.34 2.08
CA LEU A 56 1.66 12.29 1.97
C LEU A 56 2.05 13.65 1.44
N PRO A 57 3.14 14.32 1.89
CA PRO A 57 3.57 15.58 1.30
C PRO A 57 3.90 15.46 -0.19
N LEU A 58 4.52 14.35 -0.59
CA LEU A 58 4.84 14.09 -1.99
C LEU A 58 3.56 13.85 -2.82
N ALA A 59 2.60 13.08 -2.29
CA ALA A 59 1.30 12.87 -2.92
C ALA A 59 0.49 14.17 -3.02
N LEU A 60 0.53 15.03 -1.99
CA LEU A 60 -0.09 16.34 -2.01
C LEU A 60 0.56 17.26 -3.05
N LEU A 61 1.88 17.25 -3.15
CA LEU A 61 2.59 18.01 -4.18
C LEU A 61 2.12 17.61 -5.58
N PHE A 62 2.00 16.32 -5.85
CA PHE A 62 1.51 15.83 -7.14
C PHE A 62 0.04 16.18 -7.37
N SER A 63 -0.79 16.19 -6.33
CA SER A 63 -2.21 16.53 -6.42
C SER A 63 -2.47 18.02 -6.61
N LEU A 64 -1.65 18.88 -5.98
CA LEU A 64 -1.80 20.34 -6.06
C LEU A 64 -1.21 20.93 -7.35
N PHE A 65 -0.18 20.31 -7.87
CA PHE A 65 0.51 20.76 -9.09
C PHE A 65 0.43 19.71 -10.24
N PRO A 66 -0.77 19.23 -10.58
CA PRO A 66 -0.91 18.21 -11.61
C PRO A 66 -0.42 18.70 -12.99
N LYS A 67 -0.63 19.99 -13.28
CA LYS A 67 -0.20 20.60 -14.55
C LYS A 67 1.32 20.62 -14.72
N LEU A 68 2.08 20.73 -13.64
CA LEU A 68 3.54 20.76 -13.67
C LEU A 68 4.11 19.37 -14.01
N ILE A 69 3.41 18.32 -13.60
CA ILE A 69 3.81 16.93 -13.84
C ILE A 69 3.20 16.40 -15.15
N LEU A 70 1.92 16.69 -15.39
CA LEU A 70 1.19 16.23 -16.57
C LEU A 70 1.45 17.11 -17.79
N GLY A 71 1.75 18.40 -17.61
CA GLY A 71 2.07 19.34 -18.68
C GLY A 71 3.33 18.99 -19.46
N ILE A 72 4.20 18.15 -18.88
CA ILE A 72 5.37 17.59 -19.57
C ILE A 72 4.98 16.47 -20.54
N TYR A 73 3.78 15.89 -20.37
CA TYR A 73 3.43 14.63 -21.02
C TYR A 73 2.25 14.69 -21.99
N THR A 74 1.21 15.53 -21.83
CA THR A 74 0.03 15.47 -22.72
C THR A 74 -0.96 16.64 -22.63
N ASP A 75 -1.73 16.83 -23.74
CA ASP A 75 -2.91 17.70 -23.82
C ASP A 75 -4.17 17.11 -23.13
N MET A 76 -4.13 15.89 -22.61
CA MET A 76 -5.26 15.19 -21.97
C MET A 76 -5.31 15.44 -20.45
N GLN A 77 -5.46 16.69 -20.03
CA GLN A 77 -5.24 17.11 -18.65
C GLN A 77 -6.38 16.65 -17.69
N ASP A 78 -7.65 16.71 -18.07
CA ASP A 78 -8.75 16.55 -17.08
C ASP A 78 -8.94 15.10 -16.59
N ALA A 79 -8.95 14.13 -17.48
CA ALA A 79 -9.07 12.71 -17.10
C ALA A 79 -7.85 12.22 -16.30
N ALA A 80 -6.66 12.74 -16.61
CA ALA A 80 -5.43 12.43 -15.89
C ALA A 80 -5.43 13.02 -14.48
N VAL A 81 -5.95 14.22 -14.27
CA VAL A 81 -6.05 14.88 -12.95
C VAL A 81 -6.96 14.07 -12.01
N HIS A 82 -8.14 13.65 -12.48
CA HIS A 82 -9.05 12.81 -11.70
C HIS A 82 -8.40 11.50 -11.27
N SER A 83 -7.76 10.81 -12.19
CA SER A 83 -7.04 9.55 -11.89
C SER A 83 -5.89 9.76 -10.90
N LEU A 84 -5.18 10.89 -11.00
CA LEU A 84 -4.11 11.24 -10.08
C LEU A 84 -4.61 11.46 -8.65
N TRP A 85 -5.74 12.14 -8.49
CA TRP A 85 -6.34 12.37 -7.18
C TRP A 85 -6.82 11.07 -6.53
N VAL A 86 -7.47 10.20 -7.27
CA VAL A 86 -7.88 8.87 -6.78
C VAL A 86 -6.65 8.06 -6.36
N MET A 87 -5.62 8.04 -7.18
CA MET A 87 -4.37 7.35 -6.88
C MET A 87 -3.72 7.89 -5.60
N CYS A 88 -3.58 9.21 -5.47
CA CYS A 88 -2.99 9.82 -4.27
C CYS A 88 -3.80 9.51 -3.00
N SER A 89 -5.13 9.50 -3.11
CA SER A 89 -6.01 9.11 -2.00
C SER A 89 -5.81 7.66 -1.59
N THR A 90 -5.49 6.78 -2.53
CA THR A 90 -5.21 5.37 -2.27
C THR A 90 -4.02 5.18 -1.33
N TYR A 91 -3.02 6.06 -1.38
CA TYR A 91 -1.85 5.97 -0.52
C TYR A 91 -2.16 6.14 0.97
N LEU A 92 -3.29 6.76 1.34
CA LEU A 92 -3.75 6.81 2.73
C LEU A 92 -3.95 5.40 3.32
N PHE A 93 -4.39 4.46 2.50
CA PHE A 93 -4.60 3.07 2.88
C PHE A 93 -3.38 2.19 2.56
N LEU A 94 -2.67 2.51 1.49
CA LEU A 94 -1.56 1.73 0.99
C LEU A 94 -0.34 1.79 1.93
N VAL A 95 -0.08 2.94 2.56
CA VAL A 95 1.02 3.10 3.51
C VAL A 95 0.91 2.12 4.68
N PRO A 96 -0.18 2.12 5.49
CA PRO A 96 -0.30 1.18 6.58
C PRO A 96 -0.40 -0.27 6.09
N ALA A 97 -1.03 -0.52 4.96
CA ALA A 97 -1.17 -1.85 4.40
C ALA A 97 0.18 -2.50 4.10
N ASN A 98 1.07 -1.78 3.42
CA ASN A 98 2.40 -2.29 3.09
C ASN A 98 3.30 -2.44 4.32
N VAL A 99 3.25 -1.50 5.26
CA VAL A 99 4.02 -1.59 6.50
C VAL A 99 3.59 -2.81 7.32
N TYR A 100 2.29 -3.04 7.49
CA TYR A 100 1.79 -4.23 8.18
C TYR A 100 2.11 -5.52 7.44
N PHE A 101 1.99 -5.55 6.13
CA PHE A 101 2.33 -6.72 5.33
C PHE A 101 3.80 -7.12 5.46
N GLN A 102 4.70 -6.15 5.37
CA GLN A 102 6.13 -6.38 5.57
C GLN A 102 6.44 -6.79 7.02
N ALA A 103 5.75 -6.24 8.00
CA ALA A 103 5.88 -6.64 9.39
C ALA A 103 5.44 -8.10 9.59
N VAL A 104 4.32 -8.52 9.02
CA VAL A 104 3.86 -9.93 9.05
C VAL A 104 4.90 -10.85 8.40
N SER A 105 5.44 -10.46 7.26
CA SER A 105 6.53 -11.18 6.61
C SER A 105 7.77 -11.28 7.51
N GLY A 106 8.12 -10.17 8.19
CA GLY A 106 9.24 -10.09 9.14
C GLY A 106 9.06 -10.95 10.40
N THR A 107 7.84 -11.38 10.73
CA THR A 107 7.61 -12.34 11.84
C THR A 107 8.11 -13.76 11.54
N GLY A 108 8.68 -14.00 10.37
CA GLY A 108 9.12 -15.32 9.92
C GLY A 108 7.98 -16.20 9.38
N ASN A 109 6.73 -15.73 9.42
CA ASN A 109 5.57 -16.49 8.94
C ASN A 109 5.20 -16.11 7.50
N THR A 110 6.16 -16.28 6.60
CA THR A 110 6.03 -15.97 5.17
C THR A 110 4.88 -16.73 4.51
N ARG A 111 4.58 -17.96 4.97
CA ARG A 111 3.46 -18.74 4.47
C ARG A 111 2.12 -18.06 4.75
N THR A 112 1.94 -17.50 5.95
CA THR A 112 0.72 -16.76 6.30
C THR A 112 0.63 -15.47 5.48
N ALA A 113 1.73 -14.75 5.31
CA ALA A 113 1.77 -13.56 4.47
C ALA A 113 1.36 -13.88 3.02
N LEU A 114 1.89 -14.97 2.45
CA LEU A 114 1.53 -15.45 1.11
C LEU A 114 0.02 -15.80 0.99
N VAL A 115 -0.53 -16.49 1.98
CA VAL A 115 -1.97 -16.84 1.97
C VAL A 115 -2.84 -15.58 2.04
N MET A 116 -2.48 -14.61 2.88
CA MET A 116 -3.18 -13.32 2.95
C MET A 116 -3.12 -12.57 1.62
N GLU A 117 -1.96 -12.55 0.98
CA GLU A 117 -1.76 -11.95 -0.35
C GLU A 117 -2.63 -12.63 -1.41
N LEU A 118 -2.64 -13.94 -1.45
CA LEU A 118 -3.46 -14.71 -2.42
C LEU A 118 -4.96 -14.45 -2.24
N ILE A 119 -5.45 -14.43 -1.00
CA ILE A 119 -6.86 -14.11 -0.70
C ILE A 119 -7.19 -12.71 -1.19
N THR A 120 -6.34 -11.75 -0.88
CA THR A 120 -6.55 -10.35 -1.27
C THR A 120 -6.50 -10.19 -2.79
N LEU A 121 -5.57 -10.90 -3.46
CA LEU A 121 -5.46 -10.91 -4.91
C LEU A 121 -6.71 -11.44 -5.60
N VAL A 122 -7.31 -12.52 -5.08
CA VAL A 122 -8.58 -13.05 -5.61
C VAL A 122 -9.70 -12.03 -5.50
N ILE A 123 -9.82 -11.35 -4.35
CA ILE A 123 -10.80 -10.28 -4.15
C ILE A 123 -10.54 -9.11 -5.10
N TYR A 124 -9.29 -8.73 -5.28
CA TYR A 124 -8.88 -7.67 -6.20
C TYR A 124 -9.26 -7.98 -7.64
N VAL A 125 -8.94 -9.18 -8.12
CA VAL A 125 -9.27 -9.60 -9.48
C VAL A 125 -10.79 -9.68 -9.70
N ALA A 126 -11.53 -10.21 -8.73
CA ALA A 126 -12.99 -10.25 -8.79
C ALA A 126 -13.60 -8.83 -8.86
N TYR A 127 -13.10 -7.91 -8.04
CA TYR A 127 -13.57 -6.52 -8.01
C TYR A 127 -13.28 -5.79 -9.32
N ILE A 128 -12.05 -5.86 -9.83
CA ILE A 128 -11.68 -5.18 -11.07
C ILE A 128 -12.40 -5.77 -12.29
N SER A 129 -12.59 -7.10 -12.30
CA SER A 129 -13.37 -7.76 -13.35
C SER A 129 -14.83 -7.30 -13.34
N TYR A 130 -15.42 -7.15 -12.16
CA TYR A 130 -16.78 -6.63 -12.01
C TYR A 130 -16.90 -5.20 -12.54
N ILE A 131 -15.96 -4.31 -12.18
CA ILE A 131 -15.96 -2.92 -12.67
C ILE A 131 -15.82 -2.86 -14.19
N ILE A 132 -14.89 -3.61 -14.76
CA ILE A 132 -14.58 -3.53 -16.20
C ILE A 132 -15.69 -4.18 -17.03
N LEU A 133 -16.15 -5.37 -16.63
CA LEU A 133 -17.07 -6.17 -17.45
C LEU A 133 -18.54 -5.74 -17.31
N TYR A 134 -18.96 -5.38 -16.10
CA TYR A 134 -20.35 -5.05 -15.81
C TYR A 134 -20.64 -3.55 -15.82
N LEU A 135 -19.82 -2.76 -15.15
CA LEU A 135 -20.10 -1.35 -14.95
C LEU A 135 -19.50 -0.45 -16.05
N ARG A 136 -18.48 -0.94 -16.77
CA ARG A 136 -17.77 -0.19 -17.83
C ARG A 136 -17.42 1.24 -17.43
N LEU A 137 -16.96 1.41 -16.19
CA LEU A 137 -16.66 2.71 -15.59
C LEU A 137 -15.33 3.27 -16.09
N ASP A 138 -15.13 4.58 -15.85
CA ASP A 138 -13.92 5.31 -16.20
C ASP A 138 -12.66 4.76 -15.55
N VAL A 139 -11.51 5.00 -16.19
CA VAL A 139 -10.18 4.60 -15.71
C VAL A 139 -9.90 5.10 -14.29
N ALA A 140 -10.39 6.30 -13.93
CA ALA A 140 -10.25 6.83 -12.58
C ALA A 140 -10.87 5.90 -11.51
N LEU A 141 -12.01 5.30 -11.81
CA LEU A 141 -12.69 4.39 -10.90
C LEU A 141 -12.03 3.01 -10.83
N CYS A 142 -11.29 2.60 -11.87
CA CYS A 142 -10.48 1.39 -11.81
C CYS A 142 -9.37 1.49 -10.76
N TRP A 143 -8.84 2.68 -10.47
CA TRP A 143 -7.86 2.90 -9.42
C TRP A 143 -8.42 2.70 -8.00
N THR A 144 -9.74 2.71 -7.83
CA THR A 144 -10.36 2.37 -6.53
C THR A 144 -10.13 0.91 -6.14
N SER A 145 -9.80 0.04 -7.09
CA SER A 145 -9.41 -1.35 -6.82
C SER A 145 -8.18 -1.45 -5.91
N GLU A 146 -7.25 -0.51 -6.02
CA GLU A 146 -6.08 -0.41 -5.14
C GLU A 146 -6.49 -0.08 -3.69
N MET A 147 -7.53 0.74 -3.50
CA MET A 147 -8.08 1.02 -2.16
C MET A 147 -8.70 -0.24 -1.55
N VAL A 148 -9.43 -1.00 -2.34
CA VAL A 148 -10.03 -2.28 -1.89
C VAL A 148 -8.94 -3.27 -1.51
N TYR A 149 -7.94 -3.45 -2.37
CA TYR A 149 -6.78 -4.29 -2.08
C TYR A 149 -6.09 -3.88 -0.78
N SER A 150 -5.74 -2.61 -0.65
CA SER A 150 -5.05 -2.07 0.52
C SER A 150 -5.84 -2.25 1.80
N THR A 151 -7.15 -2.03 1.75
CA THR A 151 -8.04 -2.17 2.91
C THR A 151 -8.11 -3.63 3.38
N PHE A 152 -8.27 -4.57 2.45
CA PHE A 152 -8.36 -5.99 2.80
C PHE A 152 -7.05 -6.52 3.38
N ILE A 153 -5.92 -6.24 2.71
CA ILE A 153 -4.61 -6.70 3.22
C ILE A 153 -4.29 -6.06 4.57
N LEU A 154 -4.64 -4.79 4.77
CA LEU A 154 -4.46 -4.10 6.04
C LEU A 154 -5.26 -4.77 7.17
N ILE A 155 -6.52 -5.07 6.93
CA ILE A 155 -7.39 -5.72 7.92
C ILE A 155 -6.84 -7.11 8.28
N LEU A 156 -6.46 -7.90 7.31
CA LEU A 156 -5.92 -9.23 7.51
C LEU A 156 -4.62 -9.19 8.32
N CYS A 157 -3.68 -8.34 7.91
CA CYS A 157 -2.39 -8.20 8.59
C CYS A 157 -2.53 -7.62 9.99
N TRP A 158 -3.38 -6.61 10.18
CA TRP A 158 -3.65 -6.02 11.48
C TRP A 158 -4.25 -7.03 12.46
N ASN A 159 -5.25 -7.82 12.01
CA ASN A 159 -5.83 -8.87 12.82
C ASN A 159 -4.79 -9.94 13.22
N TYR A 160 -3.89 -10.29 12.30
CA TYR A 160 -2.83 -11.24 12.57
C TYR A 160 -1.87 -10.74 13.67
N ILE A 161 -1.39 -9.51 13.52
CA ILE A 161 -0.50 -8.89 14.51
C ILE A 161 -1.20 -8.73 15.87
N LYS A 162 -2.46 -8.29 15.89
CA LYS A 162 -3.23 -8.09 17.11
C LYS A 162 -3.52 -9.38 17.88
N ARG A 163 -3.77 -10.47 17.17
CA ARG A 163 -4.06 -11.78 17.79
C ARG A 163 -2.87 -12.42 18.49
N GLY A 164 -1.65 -11.93 18.23
CA GLY A 164 -0.44 -12.33 18.93
C GLY A 164 0.03 -13.77 18.70
N ARG A 165 -0.64 -14.56 17.88
CA ARG A 165 -0.27 -15.98 17.62
C ARG A 165 1.14 -16.17 17.05
N TRP A 166 1.71 -15.12 16.43
CA TRP A 166 3.07 -15.12 15.95
C TRP A 166 4.12 -15.08 17.07
N GLN A 167 3.73 -14.64 18.28
CA GLN A 167 4.62 -14.58 19.45
C GLN A 167 4.95 -15.96 20.03
N GLU A 168 4.08 -16.94 19.82
CA GLU A 168 4.26 -18.31 20.32
C GLU A 168 5.19 -19.14 19.42
N LYS A 169 5.41 -18.72 18.18
CA LYS A 169 6.31 -19.42 17.25
C LYS A 169 7.77 -19.12 17.58
N ARG A 170 8.54 -20.16 17.87
CA ARG A 170 9.99 -20.11 17.85
C ARG A 170 10.48 -20.15 16.41
N ILE A 171 11.28 -19.18 16.02
CA ILE A 171 12.00 -19.17 14.75
C ILE A 171 13.23 -20.05 14.90
#